data_84854206581b88f59bfec6f69e60e5b4
#
_entry.id   84854206581b88f59bfec6f69e60e5b4
#
_cell.length_a   1.000
_cell.length_b   1.000
_cell.length_c   1.000
_cell.angle_alpha   90.00
_cell.angle_beta   90.00
_cell.angle_gamma   90.00
#
_symmetry.space_group_name_H-M   'P 1'
#
loop_
_entity.id
_entity.type
_entity.pdbx_description
1 polymer ?
#
loop_
_entity_poly.entity_id
_entity_poly.type
_entity_poly.pdbx_seq_one_letter_code
_entity_poly.pdbx_strand_id
1 'polypeptide(L)'
;MMWRNFSKALCIGLALIIAVNILLVFYTKGSLQSLIQGTLHKDLPLPLAEWDGAMIKRLSHLEVDFQHLKETMELAMKQQENVNNRLKQAVETMASETKHKFHKKLFPNSPLFKQWGEGLSEAQQKKAQDLFQKFGYNVYLSDQLPSNRTVLDTRDSRCLQKTYSSQLPSLSVIHIFMDEALSVIQQAITSIINRTPSRMLKEIILVDDFSSNGELKAPLNEKIKFYNRKYAGLLKIIRHTKRKGLAQSRNTGWEAATADVVAVLDAHIEVNIGWAEPILARIQEDRTVIVSPVFDNIRFDTFELQKYALAVDGFNWELRCRYDSLPQSWIGLHDATAPVKIPSIMGILAADRLFLGEMGALDGEMLVYGGENVELSLRVWQCGGKIEVLPCSRIAHLERHHKPYALDLNVALKRNALRAAEIWMDEYKDMVYLAWNVPPENSGMDYGDISSRKALREKLKCKNFDWYLKNVYPLLKPIHSIVGYGRMKNTLDDSICLDQGPIPGNTPIVFSCHTYSPQNVYYHLMGEFYVGALIAETNTEDRCLTDPGKGETPTLEPCSKAAKNGLHIYWDFKLGGAIVNRATKRCLELQKDVSGTYVPVLQTCTTQVWKIQHTIRNWGSN
;
A
#
# COMPACT_ATOMS: atom_id res chain seq x y z
N MET A 1 31.03 -18.96 -3.10
CA MET A 1 30.71 -20.37 -2.73
C MET A 1 29.20 -20.67 -2.83
N MET A 2 28.31 -19.75 -2.55
CA MET A 2 26.83 -19.94 -2.63
C MET A 2 26.30 -20.13 -4.08
N TRP A 3 26.82 -19.41 -5.05
CA TRP A 3 26.37 -19.50 -6.45
C TRP A 3 26.65 -20.85 -7.13
N ARG A 4 27.73 -21.51 -6.76
CA ARG A 4 28.09 -22.84 -7.29
C ARG A 4 27.14 -23.93 -6.80
N ASN A 5 26.51 -23.73 -5.65
CA ASN A 5 25.50 -24.65 -5.10
C ASN A 5 24.10 -24.40 -5.68
N PHE A 6 23.76 -23.14 -6.02
CA PHE A 6 22.48 -22.81 -6.64
C PHE A 6 22.38 -23.33 -8.08
N SER A 7 23.46 -23.18 -8.87
CA SER A 7 23.54 -23.74 -10.22
C SER A 7 23.44 -25.29 -10.22
N LYS A 8 24.08 -25.95 -9.24
CA LYS A 8 23.96 -27.41 -9.08
C LYS A 8 22.54 -27.84 -8.67
N ALA A 9 21.88 -27.08 -7.77
CA ALA A 9 20.51 -27.37 -7.35
C ALA A 9 19.52 -27.18 -8.52
N LEU A 10 19.72 -26.16 -9.36
CA LEU A 10 18.89 -25.91 -10.54
C LEU A 10 19.06 -27.01 -11.60
N CYS A 11 20.31 -27.46 -11.86
CA CYS A 11 20.58 -28.57 -12.77
C CYS A 11 20.02 -29.90 -12.26
N ILE A 12 20.07 -30.15 -10.95
CA ILE A 12 19.48 -31.35 -10.35
C ILE A 12 17.96 -31.30 -10.41
N GLY A 13 17.34 -30.13 -10.18
CA GLY A 13 15.91 -29.92 -10.31
C GLY A 13 15.41 -30.16 -11.73
N LEU A 14 16.11 -29.62 -12.74
CA LEU A 14 15.78 -29.85 -14.15
C LEU A 14 15.96 -31.32 -14.54
N ALA A 15 17.02 -31.97 -14.09
CA ALA A 15 17.25 -33.39 -14.36
C ALA A 15 16.18 -34.30 -13.74
N LEU A 16 15.70 -33.95 -12.52
CA LEU A 16 14.59 -34.65 -11.87
C LEU A 16 13.26 -34.45 -12.60
N ILE A 17 12.96 -33.25 -13.09
CA ILE A 17 11.74 -32.99 -13.88
C ILE A 17 11.77 -33.78 -15.20
N ILE A 18 12.92 -33.81 -15.87
CA ILE A 18 13.10 -34.61 -17.10
C ILE A 18 12.94 -36.11 -16.81
N ALA A 19 13.53 -36.61 -15.73
CA ALA A 19 13.42 -38.01 -15.33
C ALA A 19 11.98 -38.41 -14.97
N VAL A 20 11.24 -37.54 -14.27
CA VAL A 20 9.82 -37.75 -13.94
C VAL A 20 8.96 -37.79 -15.21
N ASN A 21 9.19 -36.86 -16.15
CA ASN A 21 8.45 -36.87 -17.42
C ASN A 21 8.74 -38.12 -18.28
N ILE A 22 9.99 -38.58 -18.33
CA ILE A 22 10.38 -39.80 -18.99
C ILE A 22 9.69 -41.02 -18.33
N LEU A 23 9.70 -41.10 -17.01
CA LEU A 23 9.01 -42.17 -16.27
C LEU A 23 7.49 -42.15 -16.49
N LEU A 24 6.87 -40.97 -16.56
CA LEU A 24 5.44 -40.83 -16.88
C LEU A 24 5.13 -41.33 -18.29
N VAL A 25 5.98 -41.03 -19.27
CA VAL A 25 5.83 -41.53 -20.65
C VAL A 25 5.99 -43.05 -20.72
N PHE A 26 6.95 -43.64 -19.99
CA PHE A 26 7.11 -45.09 -19.91
C PHE A 26 5.96 -45.77 -19.17
N TYR A 27 5.46 -45.17 -18.09
CA TYR A 27 4.32 -45.66 -17.33
C TYR A 27 3.02 -45.64 -18.16
N THR A 28 2.76 -44.54 -18.88
CA THR A 28 1.58 -44.45 -19.77
C THR A 28 1.67 -45.40 -20.95
N LYS A 29 2.88 -45.59 -21.53
CA LYS A 29 3.10 -46.57 -22.61
C LYS A 29 2.93 -48.00 -22.11
N GLY A 30 3.43 -48.34 -20.92
CA GLY A 30 3.27 -49.64 -20.28
C GLY A 30 1.81 -49.95 -19.94
N SER A 31 1.09 -48.96 -19.38
CA SER A 31 -0.33 -49.06 -19.04
C SER A 31 -1.20 -49.22 -20.30
N LEU A 32 -0.87 -48.50 -21.39
CA LEU A 32 -1.59 -48.68 -22.68
C LEU A 32 -1.34 -50.05 -23.28
N GLN A 33 -0.11 -50.57 -23.25
CA GLN A 33 0.22 -51.91 -23.72
C GLN A 33 -0.46 -53.01 -22.90
N SER A 34 -0.53 -52.86 -21.57
CA SER A 34 -1.23 -53.80 -20.69
C SER A 34 -2.75 -53.76 -20.88
N LEU A 35 -3.32 -52.56 -21.17
CA LEU A 35 -4.74 -52.43 -21.53
C LEU A 35 -5.06 -53.10 -22.88
N ILE A 36 -4.21 -52.94 -23.89
CA ILE A 36 -4.36 -53.56 -25.21
C ILE A 36 -4.20 -55.07 -25.11
N GLN A 37 -3.23 -55.57 -24.33
CA GLN A 37 -3.06 -57.02 -24.12
C GLN A 37 -4.14 -57.62 -23.19
N GLY A 38 -4.63 -56.87 -22.21
CA GLY A 38 -5.69 -57.33 -21.30
C GLY A 38 -7.08 -57.41 -21.96
N THR A 39 -7.32 -56.61 -22.99
CA THR A 39 -8.59 -56.62 -23.74
C THR A 39 -8.62 -57.70 -24.84
N LEU A 40 -7.47 -58.24 -25.23
CA LEU A 40 -7.37 -59.28 -26.29
C LEU A 40 -7.47 -60.73 -25.75
N HIS A 41 -7.57 -60.92 -24.43
CA HIS A 41 -7.54 -62.31 -23.88
C HIS A 41 -8.65 -62.61 -22.85
N LYS A 42 -9.83 -62.02 -22.96
CA LYS A 42 -11.02 -62.49 -22.22
C LYS A 42 -12.26 -62.47 -23.11
N ASP A 43 -12.65 -63.70 -23.55
CA ASP A 43 -14.00 -64.16 -23.85
C ASP A 43 -14.83 -63.35 -24.86
N LEU A 44 -14.66 -63.68 -26.14
CA LEU A 44 -15.72 -63.51 -27.15
C LEU A 44 -16.00 -64.89 -27.81
N PRO A 45 -17.11 -65.53 -27.45
CA PRO A 45 -17.65 -66.62 -28.23
C PRO A 45 -18.73 -66.08 -29.17
N LEU A 46 -18.37 -65.50 -30.30
CA LEU A 46 -19.28 -65.32 -31.43
C LEU A 46 -18.50 -65.28 -32.77
N PRO A 47 -19.00 -65.94 -33.85
CA PRO A 47 -18.27 -65.99 -35.08
C PRO A 47 -18.23 -64.64 -35.80
N LEU A 48 -17.12 -64.38 -36.47
CA LEU A 48 -16.76 -63.19 -37.24
C LEU A 48 -17.71 -62.82 -38.42
N ALA A 49 -18.90 -63.35 -38.47
CA ALA A 49 -19.82 -63.22 -39.64
C ALA A 49 -20.92 -62.15 -39.46
N GLU A 50 -21.03 -61.47 -38.30
CA GLU A 50 -22.07 -60.46 -38.05
C GLU A 50 -21.56 -59.11 -37.50
N TRP A 51 -20.39 -58.68 -37.90
CA TRP A 51 -19.99 -57.28 -37.58
C TRP A 51 -20.58 -56.36 -38.66
N ASP A 52 -21.58 -55.58 -38.25
CA ASP A 52 -22.22 -54.55 -39.06
C ASP A 52 -21.17 -53.65 -39.72
N GLY A 53 -21.25 -53.49 -41.06
CA GLY A 53 -20.28 -52.71 -41.84
C GLY A 53 -20.02 -51.27 -41.34
N ALA A 54 -20.91 -50.79 -40.50
CA ALA A 54 -20.77 -49.49 -39.82
C ALA A 54 -19.67 -49.50 -38.73
N MET A 55 -19.43 -50.66 -38.08
CA MET A 55 -18.45 -50.80 -37.01
C MET A 55 -17.03 -50.95 -37.54
N ILE A 56 -16.89 -51.67 -38.66
CA ILE A 56 -15.63 -51.78 -39.41
C ILE A 56 -15.21 -50.40 -39.95
N LYS A 57 -16.18 -49.66 -40.47
CA LYS A 57 -15.94 -48.28 -40.95
C LYS A 57 -15.55 -47.30 -39.84
N ARG A 58 -16.09 -47.45 -38.61
CA ARG A 58 -15.68 -46.67 -37.45
C ARG A 58 -14.28 -47.04 -36.96
N LEU A 59 -13.90 -48.32 -36.98
CA LEU A 59 -12.55 -48.75 -36.62
C LEU A 59 -11.51 -48.23 -37.61
N SER A 60 -11.80 -48.27 -38.93
CA SER A 60 -10.89 -47.71 -39.93
C SER A 60 -10.75 -46.19 -39.84
N HIS A 61 -11.80 -45.46 -39.46
CA HIS A 61 -11.69 -44.03 -39.17
C HIS A 61 -10.84 -43.74 -37.91
N LEU A 62 -11.01 -44.50 -36.83
CA LEU A 62 -10.20 -44.40 -35.63
C LEU A 62 -8.71 -44.69 -35.88
N GLU A 63 -8.41 -45.62 -36.75
CA GLU A 63 -7.04 -45.97 -37.15
C GLU A 63 -6.37 -44.82 -37.93
N VAL A 64 -7.11 -44.17 -38.83
CA VAL A 64 -6.67 -42.98 -39.57
C VAL A 64 -6.48 -41.79 -38.63
N ASP A 65 -7.42 -41.56 -37.72
CA ASP A 65 -7.33 -40.48 -36.72
C ASP A 65 -6.14 -40.70 -35.79
N PHE A 66 -5.87 -41.92 -35.37
CA PHE A 66 -4.71 -42.28 -34.55
C PHE A 66 -3.39 -42.08 -35.29
N GLN A 67 -3.33 -42.40 -36.56
CA GLN A 67 -2.16 -42.16 -37.38
C GLN A 67 -1.91 -40.67 -37.58
N HIS A 68 -2.96 -39.88 -37.80
CA HIS A 68 -2.88 -38.43 -37.91
C HIS A 68 -2.44 -37.77 -36.59
N LEU A 69 -2.93 -38.29 -35.46
CA LEU A 69 -2.53 -37.83 -34.13
C LEU A 69 -1.04 -38.12 -33.87
N LYS A 70 -0.56 -39.29 -34.28
CA LYS A 70 0.84 -39.69 -34.17
C LYS A 70 1.76 -38.76 -34.98
N GLU A 71 1.39 -38.47 -36.22
CA GLU A 71 2.14 -37.55 -37.09
C GLU A 71 2.16 -36.13 -36.54
N THR A 72 1.03 -35.67 -35.98
CA THR A 72 0.92 -34.37 -35.35
C THR A 72 1.79 -34.28 -34.10
N MET A 73 1.84 -35.32 -33.27
CA MET A 73 2.75 -35.40 -32.11
C MET A 73 4.23 -35.42 -32.51
N GLU A 74 4.59 -36.16 -33.54
CA GLU A 74 5.97 -36.21 -34.06
C GLU A 74 6.41 -34.82 -34.59
N LEU A 75 5.50 -34.12 -35.27
CA LEU A 75 5.74 -32.75 -35.75
C LEU A 75 5.90 -31.78 -34.59
N ALA A 76 5.04 -31.88 -33.57
CA ALA A 76 5.12 -31.06 -32.36
C ALA A 76 6.41 -31.33 -31.57
N MET A 77 6.84 -32.59 -31.47
CA MET A 77 8.12 -32.94 -30.83
C MET A 77 9.32 -32.35 -31.57
N LYS A 78 9.33 -32.40 -32.91
CA LYS A 78 10.36 -31.77 -33.73
C LYS A 78 10.39 -30.26 -33.62
N GLN A 79 9.20 -29.62 -33.49
CA GLN A 79 9.11 -28.18 -33.24
C GLN A 79 9.66 -27.82 -31.85
N GLN A 80 9.32 -28.63 -30.85
CA GLN A 80 9.83 -28.46 -29.48
C GLN A 80 11.35 -28.61 -29.41
N GLU A 81 11.92 -29.58 -30.10
CA GLU A 81 13.37 -29.79 -30.18
C GLU A 81 14.08 -28.64 -30.87
N ASN A 82 13.50 -28.10 -31.96
CA ASN A 82 14.01 -26.90 -32.63
C ASN A 82 13.97 -25.65 -31.72
N VAL A 83 12.90 -25.47 -30.93
CA VAL A 83 12.79 -24.39 -29.95
C VAL A 83 13.84 -24.55 -28.86
N ASN A 84 14.04 -25.76 -28.34
CA ASN A 84 15.05 -26.06 -27.33
C ASN A 84 16.48 -25.82 -27.84
N ASN A 85 16.77 -26.19 -29.09
CA ASN A 85 18.08 -25.95 -29.70
C ASN A 85 18.34 -24.46 -29.94
N ARG A 86 17.32 -23.69 -30.35
CA ARG A 86 17.43 -22.23 -30.48
C ARG A 86 17.60 -21.55 -29.11
N LEU A 87 16.91 -22.01 -28.07
CA LEU A 87 17.09 -21.57 -26.68
C LEU A 87 18.50 -21.89 -26.20
N LYS A 88 19.02 -23.08 -26.47
CA LYS A 88 20.37 -23.48 -26.08
C LYS A 88 21.44 -22.64 -26.81
N GLN A 89 21.29 -22.38 -28.10
CA GLN A 89 22.14 -21.46 -28.84
C GLN A 89 22.05 -20.01 -28.34
N ALA A 90 20.85 -19.51 -28.01
CA ALA A 90 20.66 -18.19 -27.45
C ALA A 90 21.32 -18.08 -26.07
N VAL A 91 21.19 -19.08 -25.22
CA VAL A 91 21.85 -19.14 -23.90
C VAL A 91 23.38 -19.22 -24.04
N GLU A 92 23.90 -20.01 -25.00
CA GLU A 92 25.34 -20.12 -25.27
C GLU A 92 25.89 -18.81 -25.87
N THR A 93 25.14 -18.13 -26.74
CA THR A 93 25.49 -16.81 -27.28
C THR A 93 25.48 -15.75 -26.18
N MET A 94 24.44 -15.75 -25.33
CA MET A 94 24.40 -14.87 -24.15
C MET A 94 25.53 -15.17 -23.15
N ALA A 95 25.90 -16.44 -22.97
CA ALA A 95 27.00 -16.85 -22.10
C ALA A 95 28.39 -16.49 -22.69
N SER A 96 28.54 -16.45 -24.02
CA SER A 96 29.76 -16.04 -24.67
C SER A 96 29.93 -14.52 -24.77
N GLU A 97 28.83 -13.78 -24.84
CA GLU A 97 28.83 -12.30 -24.78
C GLU A 97 29.03 -11.77 -23.36
N THR A 98 28.79 -12.57 -22.33
CA THR A 98 29.04 -12.24 -20.93
C THR A 98 30.44 -12.59 -20.46
N LYS A 99 31.45 -12.18 -21.17
CA LYS A 99 32.72 -11.80 -20.51
C LYS A 99 32.49 -10.47 -19.81
N HIS A 100 31.80 -10.55 -18.66
CA HIS A 100 31.53 -9.38 -17.83
C HIS A 100 32.84 -8.65 -17.51
N LYS A 101 33.05 -7.50 -18.12
CA LYS A 101 33.88 -6.46 -17.52
C LYS A 101 33.16 -6.14 -16.18
N PHE A 102 33.77 -6.53 -15.07
CA PHE A 102 33.32 -6.10 -13.75
C PHE A 102 33.41 -4.58 -13.70
N HIS A 103 32.32 -3.88 -13.93
CA HIS A 103 32.29 -2.45 -13.75
C HIS A 103 32.30 -2.15 -12.24
N LYS A 104 33.14 -1.16 -11.88
CA LYS A 104 33.23 -0.69 -10.50
C LYS A 104 31.85 -0.21 -10.03
N LYS A 105 31.41 -0.68 -8.86
CA LYS A 105 30.17 -0.17 -8.22
C LYS A 105 30.46 1.23 -7.67
N LEU A 106 29.90 2.27 -8.28
CA LEU A 106 30.06 3.66 -7.83
C LEU A 106 29.22 3.96 -6.58
N PHE A 107 28.06 3.32 -6.44
CA PHE A 107 27.10 3.58 -5.37
C PHE A 107 26.74 2.28 -4.62
N PRO A 108 27.68 1.64 -3.89
CA PRO A 108 27.46 0.34 -3.25
C PRO A 108 26.39 0.37 -2.15
N ASN A 109 26.16 1.52 -1.54
CA ASN A 109 25.20 1.72 -0.46
C ASN A 109 23.83 2.24 -0.96
N SER A 110 23.68 2.54 -2.25
CA SER A 110 22.40 2.99 -2.78
C SER A 110 21.38 1.85 -2.79
N PRO A 111 20.16 2.09 -2.28
CA PRO A 111 19.06 1.11 -2.33
C PRO A 111 18.74 0.65 -3.75
N LEU A 112 18.92 1.53 -4.74
CA LEU A 112 18.68 1.26 -6.15
C LEU A 112 19.49 0.07 -6.69
N PHE A 113 20.75 -0.06 -6.25
CA PHE A 113 21.68 -1.06 -6.77
C PHE A 113 21.80 -2.32 -5.90
N LYS A 114 20.87 -2.53 -4.97
CA LYS A 114 20.85 -3.76 -4.17
C LYS A 114 20.42 -4.98 -4.97
N GLN A 115 19.42 -4.83 -5.83
CA GLN A 115 18.85 -5.91 -6.64
C GLN A 115 18.84 -5.63 -8.14
N TRP A 116 19.31 -4.47 -8.55
CA TRP A 116 19.30 -4.00 -9.93
C TRP A 116 20.63 -3.36 -10.33
N GLY A 117 20.91 -3.28 -11.64
CA GLY A 117 22.00 -2.49 -12.20
C GLY A 117 23.31 -3.25 -12.42
N GLU A 118 23.30 -4.60 -12.35
CA GLU A 118 24.47 -5.39 -12.72
C GLU A 118 24.82 -5.17 -14.21
N GLY A 119 26.10 -4.92 -14.49
CA GLY A 119 26.60 -4.70 -15.86
C GLY A 119 26.48 -3.27 -16.38
N LEU A 120 25.93 -2.32 -15.62
CA LEU A 120 25.89 -0.91 -16.02
C LEU A 120 27.27 -0.27 -15.99
N SER A 121 27.63 0.50 -17.05
CA SER A 121 28.79 1.35 -17.05
C SER A 121 28.74 2.42 -15.96
N GLU A 122 29.86 3.01 -15.57
CA GLU A 122 29.91 4.07 -14.56
C GLU A 122 29.02 5.27 -14.93
N ALA A 123 29.00 5.67 -16.20
CA ALA A 123 28.12 6.74 -16.69
C ALA A 123 26.62 6.40 -16.54
N GLN A 124 26.24 5.15 -16.82
CA GLN A 124 24.88 4.67 -16.66
C GLN A 124 24.48 4.59 -15.18
N GLN A 125 25.37 4.09 -14.31
CA GLN A 125 25.14 4.08 -12.85
C GLN A 125 24.92 5.49 -12.32
N LYS A 126 25.75 6.46 -12.75
CA LYS A 126 25.58 7.86 -12.34
C LYS A 126 24.24 8.43 -12.80
N LYS A 127 23.89 8.26 -14.08
CA LYS A 127 22.59 8.72 -14.61
C LYS A 127 21.40 8.08 -13.86
N ALA A 128 21.47 6.77 -13.60
CA ALA A 128 20.42 6.07 -12.85
C ALA A 128 20.30 6.58 -11.42
N GLN A 129 21.42 6.84 -10.74
CA GLN A 129 21.44 7.39 -9.39
C GLN A 129 20.89 8.83 -9.34
N ASP A 130 21.26 9.69 -10.29
CA ASP A 130 20.76 11.06 -10.35
C ASP A 130 19.24 11.09 -10.55
N LEU A 131 18.72 10.24 -11.44
CA LEU A 131 17.27 10.08 -11.65
C LEU A 131 16.58 9.50 -10.40
N PHE A 132 17.19 8.51 -9.75
CA PHE A 132 16.65 7.93 -8.52
C PHE A 132 16.55 8.98 -7.40
N GLN A 133 17.56 9.82 -7.22
CA GLN A 133 17.50 10.92 -6.25
C GLN A 133 16.38 11.93 -6.59
N LYS A 134 16.19 12.20 -7.88
CA LYS A 134 15.17 13.15 -8.35
C LYS A 134 13.74 12.64 -8.17
N PHE A 135 13.48 11.32 -8.32
CA PHE A 135 12.12 10.78 -8.39
C PHE A 135 11.77 9.80 -7.27
N GLY A 136 12.76 9.22 -6.59
CA GLY A 136 12.56 8.22 -5.54
C GLY A 136 12.31 6.79 -6.05
N TYR A 137 12.45 6.55 -7.37
CA TYR A 137 12.35 5.24 -8.02
C TYR A 137 13.20 5.20 -9.28
N ASN A 138 13.36 4.01 -9.88
CA ASN A 138 14.28 3.73 -11.00
C ASN A 138 13.74 4.23 -12.34
N VAL A 139 13.79 5.55 -12.58
CA VAL A 139 13.37 6.13 -13.86
C VAL A 139 14.24 5.65 -15.02
N TYR A 140 15.54 5.39 -14.78
CA TYR A 140 16.43 4.88 -15.81
C TYR A 140 15.93 3.55 -16.40
N LEU A 141 15.41 2.66 -15.56
CA LEU A 141 14.78 1.42 -16.01
C LEU A 141 13.41 1.70 -16.62
N SER A 142 12.59 2.55 -16.01
CA SER A 142 11.25 2.90 -16.51
C SER A 142 11.29 3.40 -17.95
N ASP A 143 12.28 4.23 -18.30
CA ASP A 143 12.45 4.77 -19.67
C ASP A 143 12.77 3.70 -20.72
N GLN A 144 13.25 2.52 -20.28
CA GLN A 144 13.56 1.38 -21.14
C GLN A 144 12.42 0.35 -21.23
N LEU A 145 11.48 0.41 -20.31
CA LEU A 145 10.33 -0.50 -20.31
C LEU A 145 9.30 -0.07 -21.36
N PRO A 146 8.68 -1.03 -22.07
CA PRO A 146 7.59 -0.72 -22.97
C PRO A 146 6.38 -0.18 -22.19
N SER A 147 5.77 0.90 -22.65
CA SER A 147 4.61 1.52 -22.00
C SER A 147 3.39 0.60 -21.93
N ASN A 148 3.34 -0.42 -22.77
CA ASN A 148 2.27 -1.43 -22.85
C ASN A 148 2.68 -2.80 -22.28
N ARG A 149 3.60 -2.80 -21.32
CA ARG A 149 4.07 -4.06 -20.70
C ARG A 149 2.92 -4.89 -20.13
N THR A 150 3.08 -6.20 -20.13
CA THR A 150 2.12 -7.10 -19.48
C THR A 150 2.32 -7.03 -17.97
N VAL A 151 1.23 -6.86 -17.24
CA VAL A 151 1.19 -6.90 -15.79
C VAL A 151 0.51 -8.21 -15.37
N LEU A 152 1.07 -8.88 -14.35
CA LEU A 152 0.49 -10.11 -13.81
C LEU A 152 -0.93 -9.84 -13.28
N ASP A 153 -1.89 -10.68 -13.67
CA ASP A 153 -3.22 -10.65 -13.08
C ASP A 153 -3.17 -11.24 -11.66
N THR A 154 -3.35 -10.38 -10.68
CA THR A 154 -3.24 -10.71 -9.26
C THR A 154 -4.59 -10.97 -8.58
N ARG A 155 -5.71 -10.92 -9.34
CA ARG A 155 -7.05 -11.18 -8.81
C ARG A 155 -7.19 -12.58 -8.24
N ASP A 156 -8.12 -12.76 -7.32
CA ASP A 156 -8.55 -14.09 -6.88
C ASP A 156 -9.24 -14.84 -8.06
N SER A 157 -9.07 -16.15 -8.14
CA SER A 157 -9.66 -16.97 -9.21
C SER A 157 -11.19 -16.84 -9.29
N ARG A 158 -11.87 -16.61 -8.16
CA ARG A 158 -13.31 -16.37 -8.10
C ARG A 158 -13.71 -15.05 -8.76
N CYS A 159 -12.85 -14.03 -8.73
CA CYS A 159 -13.06 -12.77 -9.45
C CYS A 159 -13.04 -12.95 -10.96
N LEU A 160 -12.28 -13.92 -11.49
CA LEU A 160 -12.22 -14.23 -12.92
C LEU A 160 -13.51 -14.85 -13.44
N GLN A 161 -14.29 -15.46 -12.55
CA GLN A 161 -15.58 -16.08 -12.87
C GLN A 161 -16.76 -15.10 -12.78
N LYS A 162 -16.54 -13.91 -12.19
CA LYS A 162 -17.60 -12.88 -12.11
C LYS A 162 -17.87 -12.26 -13.48
N THR A 163 -19.12 -12.18 -13.82
CA THR A 163 -19.62 -11.47 -14.99
C THR A 163 -20.27 -10.16 -14.56
N TYR A 164 -20.08 -9.13 -15.34
CA TYR A 164 -20.66 -7.81 -15.09
C TYR A 164 -21.61 -7.43 -16.23
N SER A 165 -22.58 -6.56 -15.95
CA SER A 165 -23.51 -6.06 -16.93
C SER A 165 -22.76 -5.45 -18.13
N SER A 166 -23.31 -5.63 -19.33
CA SER A 166 -22.84 -4.94 -20.52
C SER A 166 -23.16 -3.43 -20.51
N GLN A 167 -24.13 -3.01 -19.66
CA GLN A 167 -24.58 -1.64 -19.51
C GLN A 167 -24.09 -1.09 -18.15
N LEU A 168 -22.82 -0.78 -18.08
CA LEU A 168 -22.22 -0.11 -16.92
C LEU A 168 -22.09 1.40 -17.19
N PRO A 169 -22.06 2.23 -16.11
CA PRO A 169 -21.89 3.68 -16.24
C PRO A 169 -20.58 4.06 -16.95
N SER A 170 -20.55 5.26 -17.49
CA SER A 170 -19.33 5.82 -18.10
C SER A 170 -18.33 6.27 -17.03
N LEU A 171 -17.03 6.26 -17.36
CA LEU A 171 -15.91 6.52 -16.48
C LEU A 171 -15.03 7.66 -16.97
N SER A 172 -14.83 8.68 -16.13
CA SER A 172 -13.74 9.65 -16.24
C SER A 172 -12.61 9.25 -15.31
N VAL A 173 -11.39 9.09 -15.85
CA VAL A 173 -10.19 8.83 -15.03
C VAL A 173 -9.44 10.13 -14.84
N ILE A 174 -9.13 10.46 -13.58
CA ILE A 174 -8.43 11.69 -13.20
C ILE A 174 -7.06 11.29 -12.67
N HIS A 175 -6.01 11.77 -13.34
CA HIS A 175 -4.61 11.61 -12.92
C HIS A 175 -4.03 12.94 -12.45
N ILE A 176 -3.51 12.95 -11.22
CA ILE A 176 -2.88 14.12 -10.63
C ILE A 176 -1.39 13.86 -10.50
N PHE A 177 -0.59 14.83 -10.92
CA PHE A 177 0.86 14.72 -10.79
C PHE A 177 1.53 16.06 -10.52
N MET A 178 2.69 15.98 -9.91
CA MET A 178 3.65 17.06 -9.76
C MET A 178 5.05 16.46 -9.88
N ASP A 179 5.81 16.94 -10.87
CA ASP A 179 7.19 16.49 -11.13
C ASP A 179 7.37 14.97 -11.25
N GLU A 180 6.42 14.29 -11.90
CA GLU A 180 6.47 12.86 -12.18
C GLU A 180 7.37 12.54 -13.37
N ALA A 181 7.86 11.30 -13.52
CA ALA A 181 8.57 10.87 -14.71
C ALA A 181 7.62 10.67 -15.90
N LEU A 182 8.00 11.14 -17.07
CA LEU A 182 7.18 11.04 -18.27
C LEU A 182 6.86 9.58 -18.66
N SER A 183 7.84 8.69 -18.55
CA SER A 183 7.65 7.25 -18.84
C SER A 183 6.61 6.60 -17.94
N VAL A 184 6.58 6.97 -16.66
CA VAL A 184 5.62 6.46 -15.67
C VAL A 184 4.20 6.94 -15.99
N ILE A 185 4.01 8.23 -16.31
CA ILE A 185 2.72 8.75 -16.76
C ILE A 185 2.24 8.04 -18.04
N GLN A 186 3.15 7.75 -18.98
CA GLN A 186 2.80 7.02 -20.21
C GLN A 186 2.38 5.57 -19.92
N GLN A 187 3.05 4.88 -19.00
CA GLN A 187 2.68 3.53 -18.58
C GLN A 187 1.29 3.53 -17.94
N ALA A 188 1.00 4.51 -17.08
CA ALA A 188 -0.32 4.68 -16.46
C ALA A 188 -1.41 4.88 -17.53
N ILE A 189 -1.27 5.86 -18.41
CA ILE A 189 -2.23 6.16 -19.48
C ILE A 189 -2.45 4.93 -20.37
N THR A 190 -1.36 4.28 -20.79
CA THR A 190 -1.43 3.12 -21.68
C THR A 190 -2.11 1.93 -21.00
N SER A 191 -1.84 1.71 -19.72
CA SER A 191 -2.49 0.64 -18.95
C SER A 191 -4.00 0.85 -18.88
N ILE A 192 -4.46 2.08 -18.65
CA ILE A 192 -5.89 2.44 -18.59
C ILE A 192 -6.56 2.24 -19.95
N ILE A 193 -5.97 2.77 -21.02
CA ILE A 193 -6.55 2.64 -22.37
C ILE A 193 -6.67 1.17 -22.78
N ASN A 194 -5.64 0.36 -22.51
CA ASN A 194 -5.61 -1.02 -22.96
C ASN A 194 -6.44 -1.98 -22.09
N ARG A 195 -6.71 -1.62 -20.83
CA ARG A 195 -7.34 -2.51 -19.84
C ARG A 195 -8.71 -2.02 -19.34
N THR A 196 -9.21 -0.94 -19.92
CA THR A 196 -10.58 -0.46 -19.72
C THR A 196 -11.36 -0.60 -21.01
N PRO A 197 -12.51 -1.27 -21.04
CA PRO A 197 -13.33 -1.36 -22.23
C PRO A 197 -13.70 0.04 -22.78
N SER A 198 -13.48 0.26 -24.07
CA SER A 198 -13.63 1.59 -24.70
C SER A 198 -15.03 2.18 -24.55
N ARG A 199 -16.06 1.34 -24.43
CA ARG A 199 -17.45 1.79 -24.21
C ARG A 199 -17.66 2.42 -22.82
N MET A 200 -16.77 2.12 -21.84
CA MET A 200 -16.86 2.63 -20.48
C MET A 200 -15.97 3.86 -20.28
N LEU A 201 -14.78 3.87 -20.90
CA LEU A 201 -13.80 4.94 -20.74
C LEU A 201 -14.18 6.16 -21.59
N LYS A 202 -14.71 7.20 -20.95
CA LYS A 202 -15.12 8.43 -21.62
C LYS A 202 -13.97 9.40 -21.85
N GLU A 203 -13.10 9.54 -20.85
CA GLU A 203 -11.98 10.47 -20.86
C GLU A 203 -10.94 10.17 -19.80
N ILE A 204 -9.72 10.66 -20.02
CA ILE A 204 -8.63 10.70 -19.06
C ILE A 204 -8.22 12.16 -18.88
N ILE A 205 -8.32 12.66 -17.66
CA ILE A 205 -8.02 14.06 -17.30
C ILE A 205 -6.72 14.09 -16.52
N LEU A 206 -5.72 14.72 -17.10
CA LEU A 206 -4.42 14.93 -16.48
C LEU A 206 -4.44 16.29 -15.77
N VAL A 207 -4.11 16.32 -14.48
CA VAL A 207 -4.01 17.56 -13.70
C VAL A 207 -2.56 17.74 -13.24
N ASP A 208 -1.89 18.74 -13.81
CA ASP A 208 -0.51 19.11 -13.50
C ASP A 208 -0.52 20.19 -12.41
N ASP A 209 -0.15 19.81 -11.18
CA ASP A 209 -0.08 20.73 -10.04
C ASP A 209 1.22 21.54 -10.00
N PHE A 210 1.48 22.29 -11.09
CA PHE A 210 2.62 23.17 -11.22
C PHE A 210 3.97 22.46 -11.30
N SER A 211 4.09 21.40 -12.11
CA SER A 211 5.36 20.72 -12.34
C SER A 211 6.45 21.65 -12.90
N SER A 212 7.67 21.49 -12.40
CA SER A 212 8.87 22.16 -12.90
C SER A 212 9.60 21.32 -13.97
N ASN A 213 9.37 20.01 -14.02
CA ASN A 213 9.99 19.07 -14.95
C ASN A 213 9.66 19.40 -16.41
N GLY A 214 10.68 19.74 -17.21
CA GLY A 214 10.54 20.10 -18.62
C GLY A 214 9.92 19.01 -19.51
N GLU A 215 10.12 17.73 -19.17
CA GLU A 215 9.52 16.60 -19.89
C GLU A 215 7.99 16.59 -19.82
N LEU A 216 7.43 17.19 -18.76
CA LEU A 216 5.99 17.31 -18.57
C LEU A 216 5.37 18.50 -19.29
N LYS A 217 6.14 19.27 -20.04
CA LYS A 217 5.69 20.41 -20.84
C LYS A 217 5.48 19.98 -22.31
N ALA A 218 6.33 20.39 -23.22
CA ALA A 218 6.18 20.07 -24.64
C ALA A 218 6.22 18.57 -24.94
N PRO A 219 7.14 17.75 -24.35
CA PRO A 219 7.13 16.31 -24.62
C PRO A 219 5.82 15.60 -24.20
N LEU A 220 5.26 15.91 -23.03
CA LEU A 220 3.97 15.34 -22.63
C LEU A 220 2.83 15.82 -23.56
N ASN A 221 2.84 17.09 -23.97
CA ASN A 221 1.82 17.60 -24.90
C ASN A 221 1.85 16.85 -26.25
N GLU A 222 3.02 16.53 -26.77
CA GLU A 222 3.15 15.73 -28.01
C GLU A 222 2.62 14.31 -27.82
N LYS A 223 2.83 13.69 -26.65
CA LYS A 223 2.25 12.39 -26.35
C LYS A 223 0.71 12.45 -26.26
N ILE A 224 0.17 13.48 -25.63
CA ILE A 224 -1.29 13.70 -25.57
C ILE A 224 -1.87 13.85 -26.99
N LYS A 225 -1.23 14.64 -27.86
CA LYS A 225 -1.63 14.75 -29.26
C LYS A 225 -1.59 13.43 -29.99
N PHE A 226 -0.55 12.61 -29.74
CA PHE A 226 -0.43 11.26 -30.33
C PHE A 226 -1.59 10.35 -29.90
N TYR A 227 -1.91 10.29 -28.61
CA TYR A 227 -3.05 9.52 -28.13
C TYR A 227 -4.37 10.03 -28.69
N ASN A 228 -4.58 11.35 -28.73
CA ASN A 228 -5.83 11.94 -29.22
C ASN A 228 -6.03 11.81 -30.75
N ARG A 229 -4.96 11.57 -31.53
CA ARG A 229 -5.10 11.16 -32.93
C ARG A 229 -5.67 9.74 -33.06
N LYS A 230 -5.31 8.85 -32.15
CA LYS A 230 -5.78 7.47 -32.14
C LYS A 230 -7.13 7.29 -31.45
N TYR A 231 -7.38 8.07 -30.40
CA TYR A 231 -8.57 8.03 -29.57
C TYR A 231 -9.13 9.44 -29.43
N ALA A 232 -10.01 9.85 -30.36
CA ALA A 232 -10.45 11.21 -30.54
C ALA A 232 -10.89 11.91 -29.25
N GLY A 233 -10.08 12.89 -28.77
CA GLY A 233 -10.39 13.70 -27.61
C GLY A 233 -10.38 13.00 -26.26
N LEU A 234 -9.79 11.78 -26.17
CA LEU A 234 -9.78 10.98 -24.94
C LEU A 234 -8.99 11.64 -23.81
N LEU A 235 -7.83 12.25 -24.12
CA LEU A 235 -6.94 12.85 -23.12
C LEU A 235 -7.14 14.36 -23.05
N LYS A 236 -7.34 14.86 -21.83
CA LYS A 236 -7.37 16.29 -21.50
C LYS A 236 -6.25 16.59 -20.51
N ILE A 237 -5.69 17.81 -20.54
CA ILE A 237 -4.73 18.27 -19.54
C ILE A 237 -5.12 19.64 -19.02
N ILE A 238 -5.05 19.79 -17.69
CA ILE A 238 -5.26 21.05 -16.98
C ILE A 238 -3.98 21.32 -16.19
N ARG A 239 -3.49 22.56 -16.29
CA ARG A 239 -2.25 22.96 -15.62
C ARG A 239 -2.52 24.09 -14.64
N HIS A 240 -2.11 23.90 -13.40
CA HIS A 240 -2.15 24.97 -12.42
C HIS A 240 -1.01 25.97 -12.66
N THR A 241 -1.28 27.25 -12.42
CA THR A 241 -0.29 28.33 -12.52
C THR A 241 0.56 28.49 -11.25
N LYS A 242 0.14 27.84 -10.16
CA LYS A 242 0.84 27.70 -8.89
C LYS A 242 0.46 26.38 -8.24
N ARG A 243 1.28 25.86 -7.33
CA ARG A 243 0.99 24.64 -6.57
C ARG A 243 -0.25 24.87 -5.70
N LYS A 244 -1.27 24.05 -5.89
CA LYS A 244 -2.53 24.10 -5.14
C LYS A 244 -2.68 22.97 -4.13
N GLY A 245 -1.91 21.91 -4.28
CA GLY A 245 -1.97 20.71 -3.44
C GLY A 245 -2.96 19.65 -3.94
N LEU A 246 -2.89 18.49 -3.30
CA LEU A 246 -3.54 17.27 -3.76
C LEU A 246 -5.07 17.38 -3.75
N ALA A 247 -5.66 17.88 -2.66
CA ALA A 247 -7.13 18.02 -2.56
C ALA A 247 -7.71 18.93 -3.64
N GLN A 248 -7.11 20.10 -3.86
CA GLN A 248 -7.58 21.04 -4.87
C GLN A 248 -7.33 20.51 -6.29
N SER A 249 -6.25 19.77 -6.53
CA SER A 249 -5.98 19.16 -7.82
C SER A 249 -6.99 18.07 -8.18
N ARG A 250 -7.43 17.29 -7.17
CA ARG A 250 -8.53 16.32 -7.32
C ARG A 250 -9.85 17.01 -7.66
N ASN A 251 -10.16 18.12 -6.99
CA ASN A 251 -11.35 18.92 -7.30
C ASN A 251 -11.30 19.47 -8.73
N THR A 252 -10.17 20.00 -9.16
CA THR A 252 -9.99 20.48 -10.55
C THR A 252 -10.28 19.37 -11.57
N GLY A 253 -9.82 18.16 -11.32
CA GLY A 253 -10.12 17.00 -12.16
C GLY A 253 -11.60 16.60 -12.13
N TRP A 254 -12.20 16.57 -10.94
CA TRP A 254 -13.62 16.27 -10.76
C TRP A 254 -14.54 17.29 -11.45
N GLU A 255 -14.26 18.58 -11.32
CA GLU A 255 -14.99 19.68 -11.98
C GLU A 255 -14.95 19.55 -13.50
N ALA A 256 -13.83 19.10 -14.06
CA ALA A 256 -13.65 18.91 -15.51
C ALA A 256 -14.24 17.58 -16.03
N ALA A 257 -14.58 16.64 -15.14
CA ALA A 257 -15.11 15.34 -15.50
C ALA A 257 -16.57 15.41 -15.98
N THR A 258 -16.88 14.60 -17.01
CA THR A 258 -18.20 14.59 -17.63
C THR A 258 -18.88 13.22 -17.63
N ALA A 259 -18.19 12.15 -17.19
CA ALA A 259 -18.77 10.82 -17.06
C ALA A 259 -19.67 10.68 -15.83
N ASP A 260 -20.38 9.57 -15.73
CA ASP A 260 -21.23 9.25 -14.59
C ASP A 260 -20.41 8.95 -13.32
N VAL A 261 -19.30 8.24 -13.50
CA VAL A 261 -18.36 7.85 -12.44
C VAL A 261 -17.01 8.52 -12.66
N VAL A 262 -16.40 8.97 -11.58
CA VAL A 262 -15.03 9.47 -11.56
C VAL A 262 -14.13 8.49 -10.80
N ALA A 263 -12.97 8.16 -11.38
CA ALA A 263 -11.88 7.47 -10.69
C ALA A 263 -10.69 8.42 -10.56
N VAL A 264 -10.34 8.75 -9.31
CA VAL A 264 -9.18 9.58 -8.99
C VAL A 264 -8.01 8.67 -8.70
N LEU A 265 -7.00 8.69 -9.55
CA LEU A 265 -5.84 7.82 -9.50
C LEU A 265 -4.55 8.63 -9.39
N ASP A 266 -3.55 8.08 -8.73
CA ASP A 266 -2.20 8.60 -8.78
C ASP A 266 -1.59 8.41 -10.17
N ALA A 267 -0.65 9.26 -10.56
CA ALA A 267 -0.05 9.21 -11.90
C ALA A 267 1.03 8.11 -12.06
N HIS A 268 1.39 7.43 -10.97
CA HIS A 268 2.39 6.37 -10.93
C HIS A 268 1.77 5.01 -10.59
N ILE A 269 0.78 4.63 -11.39
CA ILE A 269 0.05 3.36 -11.28
C ILE A 269 0.01 2.62 -12.62
N GLU A 270 -0.30 1.33 -12.55
CA GLU A 270 -0.76 0.55 -13.69
C GLU A 270 -2.01 -0.24 -13.28
N VAL A 271 -3.13 -0.05 -14.00
CA VAL A 271 -4.36 -0.79 -13.70
C VAL A 271 -4.24 -2.24 -14.17
N ASN A 272 -4.91 -3.16 -13.49
CA ASN A 272 -4.98 -4.57 -13.90
C ASN A 272 -6.13 -4.80 -14.90
N ILE A 273 -6.15 -5.95 -15.55
CA ILE A 273 -7.28 -6.35 -16.41
C ILE A 273 -8.55 -6.46 -15.55
N GLY A 274 -9.66 -5.94 -16.03
CA GLY A 274 -10.95 -5.99 -15.34
C GLY A 274 -10.99 -5.19 -14.04
N TRP A 275 -10.22 -4.11 -13.95
CA TRP A 275 -10.20 -3.24 -12.77
C TRP A 275 -11.44 -2.36 -12.64
N ALA A 276 -11.98 -1.90 -13.78
CA ALA A 276 -13.05 -0.91 -13.83
C ALA A 276 -14.44 -1.51 -13.62
N GLU A 277 -14.69 -2.71 -14.14
CA GLU A 277 -16.00 -3.34 -14.14
C GLU A 277 -16.57 -3.53 -12.72
N PRO A 278 -15.80 -4.05 -11.74
CA PRO A 278 -16.29 -4.17 -10.35
C PRO A 278 -16.66 -2.82 -9.74
N ILE A 279 -15.87 -1.78 -10.05
CA ILE A 279 -16.08 -0.40 -9.57
C ILE A 279 -17.41 0.13 -10.11
N LEU A 280 -17.58 0.07 -11.42
CA LEU A 280 -18.75 0.62 -12.10
C LEU A 280 -20.03 -0.14 -11.71
N ALA A 281 -19.96 -1.46 -11.60
CA ALA A 281 -21.08 -2.27 -11.15
C ALA A 281 -21.48 -1.92 -9.72
N ARG A 282 -20.52 -1.80 -8.80
CA ARG A 282 -20.82 -1.50 -7.39
C ARG A 282 -21.42 -0.11 -7.20
N ILE A 283 -20.94 0.90 -7.94
CA ILE A 283 -21.49 2.25 -7.91
C ILE A 283 -22.87 2.30 -8.57
N GLN A 284 -23.11 1.50 -9.60
CA GLN A 284 -24.45 1.38 -10.22
C GLN A 284 -25.47 0.76 -9.26
N GLU A 285 -25.07 -0.21 -8.44
CA GLU A 285 -25.92 -0.80 -7.41
C GLU A 285 -26.26 0.20 -6.28
N ASP A 286 -25.29 1.01 -5.87
CA ASP A 286 -25.46 1.99 -4.80
C ASP A 286 -24.55 3.21 -5.08
N ARG A 287 -25.15 4.30 -5.59
CA ARG A 287 -24.42 5.53 -5.93
C ARG A 287 -23.80 6.23 -4.72
N THR A 288 -24.24 5.88 -3.50
CA THR A 288 -23.73 6.49 -2.26
C THR A 288 -22.45 5.83 -1.73
N VAL A 289 -21.91 4.86 -2.46
CA VAL A 289 -20.67 4.18 -2.12
C VAL A 289 -19.49 4.85 -2.82
N ILE A 290 -18.45 5.16 -2.05
CA ILE A 290 -17.11 5.44 -2.58
C ILE A 290 -16.29 4.16 -2.48
N VAL A 291 -15.65 3.76 -3.57
CA VAL A 291 -14.89 2.51 -3.61
C VAL A 291 -13.41 2.73 -3.86
N SER A 292 -12.60 1.85 -3.31
CA SER A 292 -11.16 1.74 -3.59
C SER A 292 -10.85 0.38 -4.21
N PRO A 293 -9.95 0.30 -5.19
CA PRO A 293 -9.36 -0.96 -5.61
C PRO A 293 -8.37 -1.47 -4.55
N VAL A 294 -7.98 -2.72 -4.63
CA VAL A 294 -6.83 -3.25 -3.88
C VAL A 294 -5.54 -2.84 -4.59
N PHE A 295 -4.55 -2.39 -3.81
CA PHE A 295 -3.24 -2.02 -4.34
C PHE A 295 -2.29 -3.22 -4.37
N ASP A 296 -1.65 -3.42 -5.53
CA ASP A 296 -0.44 -4.23 -5.64
C ASP A 296 0.77 -3.29 -5.69
N ASN A 297 1.93 -3.77 -5.31
CA ASN A 297 3.14 -2.96 -5.34
C ASN A 297 3.91 -3.15 -6.63
N ILE A 298 4.39 -2.06 -7.24
CA ILE A 298 5.48 -2.07 -8.20
C ILE A 298 6.73 -1.63 -7.45
N ARG A 299 7.76 -2.48 -7.43
CA ARG A 299 9.01 -2.17 -6.73
C ARG A 299 9.69 -0.96 -7.32
N PHE A 300 10.21 -0.08 -6.48
CA PHE A 300 10.88 1.15 -6.89
C PHE A 300 12.21 0.92 -7.65
N ASP A 301 12.86 -0.23 -7.45
CA ASP A 301 14.18 -0.57 -8.00
C ASP A 301 14.12 -1.42 -9.27
N THR A 302 13.30 -2.49 -9.29
CA THR A 302 13.20 -3.47 -10.38
C THR A 302 11.97 -3.31 -11.25
N PHE A 303 10.99 -2.49 -10.86
CA PHE A 303 9.68 -2.37 -11.51
C PHE A 303 8.89 -3.68 -11.58
N GLU A 304 9.26 -4.68 -10.78
CA GLU A 304 8.50 -5.91 -10.65
C GLU A 304 7.22 -5.68 -9.87
N LEU A 305 6.14 -6.30 -10.35
CA LEU A 305 4.86 -6.29 -9.66
C LEU A 305 4.84 -7.35 -8.57
N GLN A 306 4.49 -6.93 -7.36
CA GLN A 306 4.28 -7.79 -6.20
C GLN A 306 2.82 -7.73 -5.75
N LYS A 307 2.16 -8.89 -5.73
CA LYS A 307 0.81 -9.01 -5.19
C LYS A 307 0.80 -8.60 -3.71
N TYR A 308 -0.10 -7.69 -3.35
CA TYR A 308 -0.33 -7.32 -1.96
C TYR A 308 -1.59 -7.97 -1.40
N ALA A 309 -1.58 -8.27 -0.11
CA ALA A 309 -2.74 -8.82 0.56
C ALA A 309 -3.89 -7.80 0.63
N LEU A 310 -5.13 -8.29 0.63
CA LEU A 310 -6.28 -7.46 0.94
C LEU A 310 -6.16 -6.93 2.38
N ALA A 311 -6.25 -5.63 2.54
CA ALA A 311 -6.17 -4.95 3.82
C ALA A 311 -7.34 -3.97 3.99
N VAL A 312 -7.58 -3.54 5.21
CA VAL A 312 -8.54 -2.49 5.55
C VAL A 312 -7.79 -1.20 5.80
N ASP A 313 -8.20 -0.15 5.13
CA ASP A 313 -7.63 1.17 5.34
C ASP A 313 -8.27 1.83 6.57
N GLY A 314 -7.46 2.05 7.59
CA GLY A 314 -7.80 2.78 8.80
C GLY A 314 -6.89 4.00 8.99
N PHE A 315 -6.96 4.60 10.17
CA PHE A 315 -6.10 5.71 10.56
C PHE A 315 -5.87 5.75 12.08
N ASN A 316 -4.84 6.45 12.51
CA ASN A 316 -4.55 6.71 13.92
C ASN A 316 -5.02 8.11 14.37
N TRP A 317 -4.81 8.46 15.63
CA TRP A 317 -5.19 9.78 16.16
C TRP A 317 -4.39 10.96 15.58
N GLU A 318 -3.30 10.73 14.87
CA GLU A 318 -2.66 11.75 14.04
C GLU A 318 -3.38 11.95 12.69
N LEU A 319 -4.45 11.20 12.40
CA LEU A 319 -5.14 11.08 11.12
C LEU A 319 -4.20 10.64 9.98
N ARG A 320 -3.19 9.83 10.32
CA ARG A 320 -2.33 9.14 9.35
C ARG A 320 -2.91 7.78 9.02
N CYS A 321 -2.92 7.45 7.74
CA CYS A 321 -3.41 6.15 7.27
C CYS A 321 -2.56 5.00 7.81
N ARG A 322 -3.24 3.88 8.06
CA ARG A 322 -2.65 2.61 8.45
C ARG A 322 -3.46 1.46 7.87
N TYR A 323 -2.84 0.29 7.80
CA TYR A 323 -3.56 -0.94 7.48
C TYR A 323 -4.02 -1.65 8.75
N ASP A 324 -5.29 -2.02 8.77
CA ASP A 324 -5.90 -2.83 9.81
C ASP A 324 -6.23 -4.24 9.28
N SER A 325 -6.49 -5.16 10.19
CA SER A 325 -6.93 -6.52 9.85
C SER A 325 -8.34 -6.52 9.26
N LEU A 326 -8.62 -7.51 8.42
CA LEU A 326 -9.95 -7.72 7.86
C LEU A 326 -10.99 -7.95 8.97
N PRO A 327 -12.20 -7.36 8.86
CA PRO A 327 -13.26 -7.55 9.84
C PRO A 327 -13.69 -9.02 9.92
N GLN A 328 -13.90 -9.54 11.14
CA GLN A 328 -14.36 -10.92 11.34
C GLN A 328 -15.71 -11.19 10.65
N SER A 329 -16.59 -10.19 10.60
CA SER A 329 -17.85 -10.26 9.86
C SER A 329 -17.67 -10.49 8.36
N TRP A 330 -16.63 -9.93 7.77
CA TRP A 330 -16.29 -10.16 6.36
C TRP A 330 -15.64 -11.53 6.15
N ILE A 331 -14.73 -11.92 7.04
CA ILE A 331 -14.08 -13.25 6.99
C ILE A 331 -15.14 -14.35 7.07
N GLY A 332 -16.15 -14.19 7.92
CA GLY A 332 -17.27 -15.12 8.08
C GLY A 332 -18.20 -15.26 6.85
N LEU A 333 -18.11 -14.35 5.87
CA LEU A 333 -18.85 -14.52 4.59
C LEU A 333 -18.29 -15.65 3.72
N HIS A 334 -17.04 -16.05 3.92
CA HIS A 334 -16.31 -17.02 3.08
C HIS A 334 -16.33 -16.67 1.58
N ASP A 335 -16.55 -15.40 1.24
CA ASP A 335 -16.54 -14.85 -0.12
C ASP A 335 -15.44 -13.80 -0.29
N ALA A 336 -14.30 -14.21 -0.85
CA ALA A 336 -13.18 -13.31 -1.13
C ALA A 336 -13.47 -12.26 -2.22
N THR A 337 -14.65 -12.31 -2.84
CA THR A 337 -15.06 -11.34 -3.87
C THR A 337 -16.01 -10.28 -3.32
N ALA A 338 -16.49 -10.45 -2.08
CA ALA A 338 -17.40 -9.52 -1.45
C ALA A 338 -16.70 -8.17 -1.14
N PRO A 339 -17.38 -7.02 -1.33
CA PRO A 339 -16.85 -5.72 -0.91
C PRO A 339 -16.53 -5.69 0.59
N VAL A 340 -15.43 -5.03 0.96
CA VAL A 340 -15.00 -4.84 2.35
C VAL A 340 -15.29 -3.42 2.77
N LYS A 341 -16.15 -3.23 3.77
CA LYS A 341 -16.36 -1.90 4.38
C LYS A 341 -15.10 -1.49 5.13
N ILE A 342 -14.63 -0.27 4.88
CA ILE A 342 -13.42 0.29 5.47
C ILE A 342 -13.71 1.65 6.12
N PRO A 343 -13.07 1.95 7.26
CA PRO A 343 -13.29 3.22 7.95
C PRO A 343 -12.76 4.43 7.17
N SER A 344 -11.69 4.25 6.41
CA SER A 344 -11.04 5.32 5.64
C SER A 344 -10.59 4.82 4.28
N ILE A 345 -10.37 5.75 3.36
CA ILE A 345 -9.79 5.47 2.04
C ILE A 345 -8.35 6.01 2.00
N MET A 346 -7.43 5.37 1.29
CA MET A 346 -6.04 5.84 1.26
C MET A 346 -5.84 7.02 0.31
N GLY A 347 -6.05 6.88 -0.96
CA GLY A 347 -5.75 7.97 -1.90
C GLY A 347 -6.43 7.79 -3.24
N ILE A 348 -6.51 6.55 -3.71
CA ILE A 348 -7.19 6.19 -4.95
C ILE A 348 -8.65 5.86 -4.63
N LEU A 349 -9.55 6.50 -5.35
CA LEU A 349 -10.99 6.34 -5.13
C LEU A 349 -11.77 6.40 -6.44
N ALA A 350 -12.94 5.76 -6.45
CA ALA A 350 -13.94 5.99 -7.47
C ALA A 350 -15.32 6.23 -6.83
N ALA A 351 -16.08 7.10 -7.41
CA ALA A 351 -17.39 7.53 -6.91
C ALA A 351 -18.33 7.93 -8.05
N ASP A 352 -19.63 7.85 -7.79
CA ASP A 352 -20.61 8.60 -8.61
C ASP A 352 -20.25 10.08 -8.58
N ARG A 353 -20.12 10.71 -9.76
CA ARG A 353 -19.63 12.09 -9.89
C ARG A 353 -20.54 13.10 -9.20
N LEU A 354 -21.84 12.90 -9.26
CA LEU A 354 -22.83 13.79 -8.63
C LEU A 354 -22.85 13.59 -7.12
N PHE A 355 -22.81 12.35 -6.66
CA PHE A 355 -22.74 12.05 -5.22
C PHE A 355 -21.48 12.65 -4.57
N LEU A 356 -20.33 12.54 -5.21
CA LEU A 356 -19.10 13.17 -4.71
C LEU A 356 -19.27 14.70 -4.59
N GLY A 357 -19.97 15.32 -5.54
CA GLY A 357 -20.32 16.74 -5.49
C GLY A 357 -21.35 17.08 -4.40
N GLU A 358 -22.38 16.26 -4.21
CA GLU A 358 -23.37 16.40 -3.13
C GLU A 358 -22.70 16.34 -1.76
N MET A 359 -21.67 15.48 -1.62
CA MET A 359 -20.81 15.41 -0.43
C MET A 359 -19.84 16.60 -0.31
N GLY A 360 -19.80 17.53 -1.27
CA GLY A 360 -18.93 18.71 -1.26
C GLY A 360 -17.52 18.46 -1.79
N ALA A 361 -17.33 17.47 -2.65
CA ALA A 361 -16.05 17.05 -3.24
C ALA A 361 -14.94 16.93 -2.16
N LEU A 362 -13.68 17.29 -2.42
CA LEU A 362 -12.65 17.31 -1.39
C LEU A 362 -12.57 18.70 -0.70
N ASP A 363 -12.02 18.76 0.48
CA ASP A 363 -11.79 20.04 1.18
C ASP A 363 -10.60 20.78 0.53
N GLY A 364 -10.92 21.74 -0.34
CA GLY A 364 -9.92 22.51 -1.10
C GLY A 364 -9.05 23.44 -0.26
N GLU A 365 -9.39 23.66 1.01
CA GLU A 365 -8.59 24.44 1.96
C GLU A 365 -7.49 23.62 2.66
N MET A 366 -7.41 22.31 2.36
CA MET A 366 -6.32 21.46 2.82
C MET A 366 -5.04 21.77 2.04
N LEU A 367 -3.94 21.93 2.78
CA LEU A 367 -2.66 22.32 2.20
C LEU A 367 -1.89 21.10 1.67
N VAL A 368 -1.27 21.25 0.55
CA VAL A 368 -0.25 20.39 -0.07
C VAL A 368 -0.63 18.92 -0.11
N TYR A 369 -0.58 18.20 1.03
CA TYR A 369 -0.72 16.75 1.09
C TYR A 369 -1.11 16.29 2.50
N GLY A 370 -1.98 15.26 2.57
CA GLY A 370 -2.31 14.49 3.77
C GLY A 370 -3.54 14.99 4.53
N GLY A 371 -4.28 14.04 5.08
CA GLY A 371 -5.52 14.28 5.83
C GLY A 371 -6.77 14.42 4.96
N GLU A 372 -6.66 14.70 3.67
CA GLU A 372 -7.79 14.89 2.78
C GLU A 372 -8.61 13.62 2.58
N ASN A 373 -7.96 12.47 2.60
CA ASN A 373 -8.59 11.17 2.48
C ASN A 373 -9.34 10.77 3.76
N VAL A 374 -8.78 11.05 4.93
CA VAL A 374 -9.45 10.82 6.21
C VAL A 374 -10.63 11.78 6.37
N GLU A 375 -10.46 13.06 6.05
CA GLU A 375 -11.55 14.05 6.06
C GLU A 375 -12.72 13.61 5.18
N LEU A 376 -12.44 13.22 3.93
CA LEU A 376 -13.46 12.71 3.01
C LEU A 376 -14.17 11.49 3.60
N SER A 377 -13.42 10.58 4.21
CA SER A 377 -13.95 9.34 4.78
C SER A 377 -14.88 9.60 5.95
N LEU A 378 -14.48 10.47 6.90
CA LEU A 378 -15.32 10.89 8.01
C LEU A 378 -16.64 11.49 7.52
N ARG A 379 -16.55 12.40 6.56
CA ARG A 379 -17.70 13.07 5.96
C ARG A 379 -18.64 12.09 5.27
N VAL A 380 -18.13 11.24 4.40
CA VAL A 380 -18.95 10.26 3.67
C VAL A 380 -19.72 9.36 4.65
N TRP A 381 -19.04 8.78 5.63
CA TRP A 381 -19.68 7.92 6.61
C TRP A 381 -20.69 8.64 7.49
N GLN A 382 -20.33 9.78 8.04
CA GLN A 382 -21.22 10.55 8.93
C GLN A 382 -22.45 11.10 8.18
N CYS A 383 -22.31 11.41 6.90
CA CYS A 383 -23.37 12.03 6.11
C CYS A 383 -24.19 11.01 5.27
N GLY A 384 -24.09 9.71 5.58
CA GLY A 384 -24.98 8.67 5.05
C GLY A 384 -24.45 7.89 3.86
N GLY A 385 -23.22 8.13 3.40
CA GLY A 385 -22.54 7.32 2.39
C GLY A 385 -21.85 6.09 3.01
N LYS A 386 -21.07 5.39 2.19
CA LYS A 386 -20.29 4.20 2.55
C LYS A 386 -18.94 4.23 1.86
N ILE A 387 -17.96 3.54 2.44
CA ILE A 387 -16.65 3.35 1.80
C ILE A 387 -16.32 1.87 1.80
N GLU A 388 -15.89 1.35 0.65
CA GLU A 388 -15.61 -0.06 0.46
C GLU A 388 -14.34 -0.29 -0.38
N VAL A 389 -13.55 -1.32 -0.04
CA VAL A 389 -12.52 -1.88 -0.93
C VAL A 389 -13.13 -3.02 -1.72
N LEU A 390 -12.84 -3.05 -3.02
CA LEU A 390 -13.33 -4.07 -3.94
C LEU A 390 -12.22 -5.09 -4.26
N PRO A 391 -12.28 -6.32 -3.73
CA PRO A 391 -11.22 -7.32 -3.90
C PRO A 391 -10.97 -7.70 -5.37
N CYS A 392 -11.99 -7.61 -6.23
CA CYS A 392 -11.89 -7.94 -7.63
C CYS A 392 -11.38 -6.79 -8.52
N SER A 393 -11.21 -5.60 -7.99
CA SER A 393 -10.56 -4.46 -8.65
C SER A 393 -9.14 -4.32 -8.12
N ARG A 394 -8.15 -4.40 -8.99
CA ARG A 394 -6.74 -4.31 -8.57
C ARG A 394 -5.98 -3.31 -9.42
N ILE A 395 -5.13 -2.54 -8.75
CA ILE A 395 -4.25 -1.52 -9.35
C ILE A 395 -2.86 -1.69 -8.78
N ALA A 396 -1.85 -1.73 -9.62
CA ALA A 396 -0.47 -1.75 -9.20
C ALA A 396 0.03 -0.32 -8.99
N HIS A 397 0.57 -0.03 -7.83
CA HIS A 397 1.07 1.28 -7.41
C HIS A 397 2.58 1.25 -7.26
N LEU A 398 3.28 2.20 -7.92
CA LEU A 398 4.74 2.28 -7.87
C LEU A 398 5.20 2.83 -6.52
N GLU A 399 5.97 2.04 -5.81
CA GLU A 399 6.60 2.45 -4.56
C GLU A 399 7.64 3.55 -4.78
N ARG A 400 7.74 4.45 -3.81
CA ARG A 400 8.83 5.42 -3.73
C ARG A 400 9.71 5.13 -2.53
N HIS A 401 11.01 5.03 -2.75
CA HIS A 401 11.98 4.93 -1.66
C HIS A 401 11.99 6.21 -0.81
N HIS A 402 11.84 7.37 -1.43
CA HIS A 402 11.76 8.68 -0.78
C HIS A 402 10.87 9.64 -1.60
N LYS A 403 10.36 10.68 -0.95
CA LYS A 403 9.50 11.69 -1.57
C LYS A 403 10.31 12.97 -1.82
N PRO A 404 10.89 13.17 -3.01
CA PRO A 404 11.82 14.28 -3.26
C PRO A 404 11.17 15.67 -3.30
N TYR A 405 9.83 15.72 -3.46
CA TYR A 405 9.06 16.96 -3.56
C TYR A 405 8.61 17.54 -2.21
N ALA A 406 8.97 16.89 -1.10
CA ALA A 406 8.46 17.26 0.22
C ALA A 406 9.56 17.17 1.27
N LEU A 407 10.24 18.29 1.50
CA LEU A 407 11.29 18.38 2.52
C LEU A 407 10.71 18.37 3.95
N ASP A 408 9.56 19.03 4.18
CA ASP A 408 8.85 18.98 5.47
C ASP A 408 7.33 19.02 5.25
N LEU A 409 6.70 17.86 5.33
CA LEU A 409 5.24 17.74 5.26
C LEU A 409 4.55 17.90 6.63
N ASN A 410 5.29 17.88 7.74
CA ASN A 410 4.69 17.85 9.07
C ASN A 410 3.78 19.05 9.35
N VAL A 411 4.15 20.24 8.89
CA VAL A 411 3.33 21.44 9.07
C VAL A 411 1.99 21.29 8.35
N ALA A 412 2.01 20.85 7.09
CA ALA A 412 0.79 20.63 6.30
C ALA A 412 -0.08 19.50 6.87
N LEU A 413 0.54 18.35 7.22
CA LEU A 413 -0.14 17.22 7.83
C LEU A 413 -0.82 17.58 9.16
N LYS A 414 -0.10 18.27 10.05
CA LYS A 414 -0.63 18.75 11.33
C LYS A 414 -1.82 19.68 11.12
N ARG A 415 -1.66 20.71 10.27
CA ARG A 415 -2.71 21.68 9.98
C ARG A 415 -3.97 20.99 9.41
N ASN A 416 -3.79 20.11 8.44
CA ASN A 416 -4.90 19.39 7.81
C ASN A 416 -5.61 18.45 8.78
N ALA A 417 -4.86 17.76 9.65
CA ALA A 417 -5.42 16.89 10.68
C ALA A 417 -6.27 17.68 11.69
N LEU A 418 -5.74 18.81 12.20
CA LEU A 418 -6.49 19.67 13.12
C LEU A 418 -7.72 20.29 12.45
N ARG A 419 -7.62 20.67 11.16
CA ARG A 419 -8.78 21.15 10.37
C ARG A 419 -9.87 20.08 10.30
N ALA A 420 -9.53 18.85 9.94
CA ALA A 420 -10.48 17.74 9.88
C ALA A 420 -11.10 17.45 11.27
N ALA A 421 -10.29 17.47 12.32
CA ALA A 421 -10.76 17.26 13.68
C ALA A 421 -11.78 18.33 14.13
N GLU A 422 -11.51 19.60 13.86
CA GLU A 422 -12.40 20.74 14.21
C GLU A 422 -13.74 20.71 13.47
N ILE A 423 -13.79 20.06 12.31
CA ILE A 423 -15.02 19.95 11.51
C ILE A 423 -15.82 18.69 11.88
N TRP A 424 -15.15 17.53 12.04
CA TRP A 424 -15.81 16.23 12.01
C TRP A 424 -15.74 15.42 13.29
N MET A 425 -14.87 15.76 14.27
CA MET A 425 -14.56 14.86 15.38
C MET A 425 -15.16 15.28 16.73
N ASP A 426 -15.95 16.34 16.78
CA ASP A 426 -16.65 16.82 17.96
C ASP A 426 -15.69 16.93 19.18
N GLU A 427 -16.06 16.38 20.33
CA GLU A 427 -15.25 16.32 21.55
C GLU A 427 -13.97 15.47 21.40
N TYR A 428 -13.95 14.52 20.46
CA TYR A 428 -12.77 13.67 20.22
C TYR A 428 -11.63 14.39 19.49
N LYS A 429 -11.86 15.61 19.00
CA LYS A 429 -10.81 16.43 18.38
C LYS A 429 -9.57 16.57 19.27
N ASP A 430 -9.76 16.60 20.59
CA ASP A 430 -8.68 16.73 21.56
C ASP A 430 -7.67 15.57 21.48
N MET A 431 -8.10 14.37 21.05
CA MET A 431 -7.20 13.24 20.78
C MET A 431 -6.21 13.57 19.65
N VAL A 432 -6.69 14.28 18.61
CA VAL A 432 -5.83 14.70 17.50
C VAL A 432 -4.85 15.79 17.96
N TYR A 433 -5.29 16.73 18.79
CA TYR A 433 -4.41 17.73 19.39
C TYR A 433 -3.30 17.08 20.21
N LEU A 434 -3.65 16.13 21.08
CA LEU A 434 -2.69 15.38 21.88
C LEU A 434 -1.69 14.61 21.00
N ALA A 435 -2.19 13.90 19.97
CA ALA A 435 -1.35 13.12 19.06
C ALA A 435 -0.33 13.98 18.31
N TRP A 436 -0.71 15.22 17.96
CA TRP A 436 0.18 16.18 17.32
C TRP A 436 1.00 17.03 18.30
N ASN A 437 0.91 16.75 19.59
CA ASN A 437 1.57 17.51 20.64
C ASN A 437 1.24 19.01 20.59
N VAL A 438 -0.05 19.30 20.47
CA VAL A 438 -0.60 20.67 20.44
C VAL A 438 -1.53 20.86 21.63
N PRO A 439 -1.47 21.98 22.37
CA PRO A 439 -2.45 22.25 23.41
C PRO A 439 -3.87 22.34 22.81
N PRO A 440 -4.89 21.67 23.39
CA PRO A 440 -6.27 21.81 22.92
C PRO A 440 -6.80 23.23 23.08
N GLU A 441 -6.39 23.93 24.14
CA GLU A 441 -6.71 25.34 24.39
C GLU A 441 -5.58 26.25 23.92
N ASN A 442 -5.94 27.33 23.23
CA ASN A 442 -4.98 28.34 22.75
C ASN A 442 -3.83 27.74 21.92
N SER A 443 -4.16 26.84 21.01
CA SER A 443 -3.18 26.10 20.21
C SER A 443 -2.26 26.99 19.36
N GLY A 444 -2.68 28.21 19.03
CA GLY A 444 -1.99 29.09 18.10
C GLY A 444 -1.94 28.58 16.65
N MET A 445 -2.64 27.49 16.34
CA MET A 445 -2.64 26.88 15.02
C MET A 445 -3.71 27.50 14.12
N ASP A 446 -3.29 28.00 12.97
CA ASP A 446 -4.20 28.42 11.91
C ASP A 446 -4.54 27.21 11.02
N TYR A 447 -5.74 26.68 11.14
CA TYR A 447 -6.29 25.63 10.28
C TYR A 447 -7.23 26.18 9.17
N GLY A 448 -7.24 27.50 8.96
CA GLY A 448 -8.06 28.19 7.96
C GLY A 448 -9.54 28.28 8.32
N ASP A 449 -10.34 28.85 7.40
CA ASP A 449 -11.78 28.96 7.60
C ASP A 449 -12.48 27.60 7.45
N ILE A 450 -13.23 27.20 8.46
CA ILE A 450 -14.00 25.94 8.52
C ILE A 450 -15.50 26.15 8.44
N SER A 451 -15.97 27.40 8.33
CA SER A 451 -17.39 27.75 8.37
C SER A 451 -18.20 27.08 7.27
N SER A 452 -17.69 27.08 6.05
CA SER A 452 -18.33 26.46 4.89
C SER A 452 -18.49 24.93 5.06
N ARG A 453 -17.51 24.26 5.67
CA ARG A 453 -17.55 22.80 5.93
C ARG A 453 -18.49 22.46 7.09
N LYS A 454 -18.53 23.27 8.13
CA LYS A 454 -19.52 23.13 9.22
C LYS A 454 -20.95 23.32 8.68
N ALA A 455 -21.19 24.35 7.86
CA ALA A 455 -22.47 24.57 7.20
C ALA A 455 -22.88 23.37 6.29
N LEU A 456 -21.92 22.78 5.58
CA LEU A 456 -22.16 21.56 4.78
C LEU A 456 -22.56 20.38 5.69
N ARG A 457 -21.86 20.18 6.83
CA ARG A 457 -22.16 19.15 7.81
C ARG A 457 -23.60 19.27 8.34
N GLU A 458 -24.01 20.47 8.68
CA GLU A 458 -25.39 20.78 9.11
C GLU A 458 -26.41 20.54 8.01
N LYS A 459 -26.17 21.05 6.80
CA LYS A 459 -27.03 20.86 5.62
C LYS A 459 -27.28 19.39 5.32
N LEU A 460 -26.25 18.56 5.39
CA LEU A 460 -26.32 17.12 5.14
C LEU A 460 -26.86 16.33 6.34
N LYS A 461 -27.12 16.99 7.48
CA LYS A 461 -27.59 16.37 8.72
C LYS A 461 -26.73 15.20 9.16
N CYS A 462 -25.43 15.40 9.13
CA CYS A 462 -24.45 14.36 9.39
C CYS A 462 -24.48 13.89 10.85
N LYS A 463 -24.22 12.62 11.06
CA LYS A 463 -24.08 12.02 12.39
C LYS A 463 -22.83 12.53 13.09
N ASN A 464 -22.77 12.41 14.42
CA ASN A 464 -21.63 12.80 15.21
C ASN A 464 -20.47 11.77 15.12
N PHE A 465 -19.31 12.14 15.62
CA PHE A 465 -18.14 11.28 15.58
C PHE A 465 -18.24 10.07 16.53
N ASP A 466 -18.96 10.20 17.64
CA ASP A 466 -19.26 9.06 18.53
C ASP A 466 -20.01 7.95 17.79
N TRP A 467 -20.99 8.31 16.93
CA TRP A 467 -21.65 7.34 16.06
C TRP A 467 -20.64 6.66 15.10
N TYR A 468 -19.71 7.43 14.54
CA TYR A 468 -18.68 6.89 13.64
C TYR A 468 -17.78 5.88 14.35
N LEU A 469 -17.30 6.19 15.55
CA LEU A 469 -16.50 5.27 16.35
C LEU A 469 -17.26 3.97 16.66
N LYS A 470 -18.53 4.05 17.04
CA LYS A 470 -19.34 2.88 17.41
C LYS A 470 -19.73 2.00 16.23
N ASN A 471 -20.01 2.60 15.06
CA ASN A 471 -20.62 1.89 13.94
C ASN A 471 -19.69 1.63 12.76
N VAL A 472 -18.63 2.41 12.62
CA VAL A 472 -17.70 2.34 11.49
C VAL A 472 -16.31 1.92 11.93
N TYR A 473 -15.75 2.56 12.96
CA TYR A 473 -14.37 2.32 13.36
C TYR A 473 -14.19 2.06 14.86
N PRO A 474 -14.76 0.98 15.41
CA PRO A 474 -14.65 0.67 16.85
C PRO A 474 -13.23 0.29 17.29
N LEU A 475 -12.31 0.09 16.35
CA LEU A 475 -10.89 -0.15 16.63
C LEU A 475 -10.14 1.13 17.02
N LEU A 476 -10.61 2.31 16.61
CA LEU A 476 -10.02 3.59 17.00
C LEU A 476 -10.52 3.98 18.39
N LYS A 477 -9.96 3.37 19.42
CA LYS A 477 -10.35 3.65 20.80
C LYS A 477 -9.74 4.96 21.29
N PRO A 478 -10.54 5.86 21.89
CA PRO A 478 -9.99 7.03 22.55
C PRO A 478 -9.18 6.63 23.78
N ILE A 479 -8.10 7.33 24.02
CA ILE A 479 -7.32 7.22 25.24
C ILE A 479 -7.85 8.24 26.24
N HIS A 480 -8.26 7.76 27.40
CA HIS A 480 -8.80 8.59 28.48
C HIS A 480 -7.76 8.82 29.56
N SER A 481 -8.02 9.85 30.38
CA SER A 481 -7.27 10.07 31.63
C SER A 481 -5.77 10.38 31.44
N ILE A 482 -5.38 10.99 30.32
CA ILE A 482 -4.04 11.54 30.15
C ILE A 482 -3.93 12.83 30.99
N VAL A 483 -2.92 12.90 31.87
CA VAL A 483 -2.67 14.05 32.75
C VAL A 483 -1.44 14.85 32.36
N GLY A 484 -0.59 14.29 31.50
CA GLY A 484 0.57 14.97 30.93
C GLY A 484 0.94 14.40 29.57
N TYR A 485 1.44 15.23 28.67
CA TYR A 485 1.83 14.79 27.33
C TYR A 485 2.90 15.70 26.72
N GLY A 486 3.50 15.21 25.64
CA GLY A 486 4.48 15.95 24.85
C GLY A 486 5.91 15.49 25.10
N ARG A 487 6.87 16.36 24.92
CA ARG A 487 8.29 16.05 25.10
C ARG A 487 8.63 15.85 26.56
N MET A 488 9.36 14.75 26.85
CA MET A 488 9.86 14.46 28.18
C MET A 488 11.36 14.74 28.22
N LYS A 489 11.77 15.69 29.06
CA LYS A 489 13.15 16.15 29.20
C LYS A 489 13.68 15.87 30.59
N ASN A 490 14.98 15.58 30.70
CA ASN A 490 15.67 15.45 31.98
C ASN A 490 16.46 16.73 32.29
N THR A 491 16.60 17.04 33.55
CA THR A 491 17.33 18.25 34.00
C THR A 491 18.84 18.18 33.78
N LEU A 492 19.41 17.01 33.47
CA LEU A 492 20.83 16.89 33.13
C LEU A 492 21.17 17.52 31.77
N ASP A 493 20.22 17.45 30.83
CA ASP A 493 20.36 18.03 29.49
C ASP A 493 18.98 18.25 28.88
N ASP A 494 18.58 19.50 28.73
CA ASP A 494 17.27 19.88 28.20
C ASP A 494 17.22 19.92 26.66
N SER A 495 18.34 19.68 25.98
CA SER A 495 18.41 19.56 24.54
C SER A 495 18.01 18.17 24.02
N ILE A 496 17.95 17.17 24.93
CA ILE A 496 17.58 15.80 24.61
C ILE A 496 16.21 15.44 25.20
N CYS A 497 15.48 14.61 24.48
CA CYS A 497 14.14 14.16 24.82
C CYS A 497 14.07 12.62 24.87
N LEU A 498 13.23 12.08 25.73
CA LEU A 498 12.91 10.65 25.72
C LEU A 498 12.27 10.29 24.38
N ASP A 499 12.72 9.21 23.78
CA ASP A 499 12.36 8.76 22.44
C ASP A 499 12.07 7.25 22.46
N GLN A 500 11.13 6.79 21.64
CA GLN A 500 10.79 5.36 21.54
C GLN A 500 11.93 4.47 21.05
N GLY A 501 12.97 5.07 20.44
CA GLY A 501 14.07 4.34 19.82
C GLY A 501 13.71 3.67 18.49
N PRO A 502 14.61 2.85 17.94
CA PRO A 502 14.42 2.20 16.66
C PRO A 502 13.32 1.13 16.69
N ILE A 503 12.61 0.96 15.55
CA ILE A 503 11.62 -0.10 15.34
C ILE A 503 12.14 -1.03 14.23
N PRO A 504 12.16 -2.36 14.43
CA PRO A 504 11.77 -3.09 15.64
C PRO A 504 12.79 -2.91 16.77
N GLY A 505 12.31 -2.73 17.97
CA GLY A 505 13.11 -2.58 19.18
C GLY A 505 12.20 -2.17 20.33
N ASN A 506 12.57 -2.51 21.54
CA ASN A 506 11.77 -2.22 22.72
C ASN A 506 12.57 -1.50 23.81
N THR A 507 13.64 -0.82 23.44
CA THR A 507 14.46 -0.05 24.36
C THR A 507 14.29 1.43 24.07
N PRO A 508 13.78 2.24 25.02
CA PRO A 508 13.73 3.68 24.86
C PRO A 508 15.14 4.27 24.84
N ILE A 509 15.30 5.36 24.12
CA ILE A 509 16.56 6.12 24.06
C ILE A 509 16.30 7.58 24.45
N VAL A 510 17.36 8.38 24.54
CA VAL A 510 17.24 9.84 24.45
C VAL A 510 17.95 10.33 23.20
N PHE A 511 17.36 11.32 22.56
CA PHE A 511 17.86 11.88 21.31
C PHE A 511 17.59 13.40 21.28
N SER A 512 18.31 14.15 20.42
CA SER A 512 18.04 15.57 20.21
C SER A 512 16.56 15.83 20.02
N CYS A 513 16.01 16.80 20.76
CA CYS A 513 14.58 17.08 20.72
C CYS A 513 14.12 17.49 19.32
N HIS A 514 13.08 16.83 18.80
CA HIS A 514 12.48 17.10 17.49
C HIS A 514 10.94 17.06 17.58
N THR A 515 10.24 17.35 16.48
CA THR A 515 8.78 17.47 16.45
C THR A 515 8.05 16.19 16.00
N TYR A 516 8.76 15.10 15.75
CA TYR A 516 8.15 13.84 15.31
C TYR A 516 7.61 13.02 16.47
N SER A 517 6.60 12.20 16.18
CA SER A 517 5.88 11.37 17.15
C SER A 517 6.70 10.33 17.95
N PRO A 518 7.88 9.84 17.52
CA PRO A 518 8.71 8.99 18.38
C PRO A 518 9.05 9.60 19.75
N GLN A 519 9.07 10.93 19.87
CA GLN A 519 9.32 11.64 21.14
C GLN A 519 8.05 12.12 21.84
N ASN A 520 6.86 11.71 21.38
CA ASN A 520 5.65 11.97 22.14
C ASN A 520 5.60 11.02 23.34
N VAL A 521 5.33 11.58 24.50
CA VAL A 521 5.14 10.85 25.75
C VAL A 521 3.78 11.24 26.31
N TYR A 522 3.03 10.25 26.78
CA TYR A 522 1.71 10.44 27.38
C TYR A 522 1.70 9.79 28.75
N TYR A 523 1.48 10.58 29.78
CA TYR A 523 1.38 10.11 31.16
C TYR A 523 -0.09 9.96 31.54
N HIS A 524 -0.47 8.75 31.88
CA HIS A 524 -1.83 8.37 32.22
C HIS A 524 -2.10 8.49 33.73
N LEU A 525 -3.33 8.80 34.11
CA LEU A 525 -3.75 8.96 35.51
C LEU A 525 -3.44 7.72 36.37
N MET A 526 -3.53 6.52 35.80
CA MET A 526 -3.22 5.27 36.50
C MET A 526 -1.71 5.05 36.68
N GLY A 527 -0.88 5.82 35.99
CA GLY A 527 0.58 5.80 36.13
C GLY A 527 1.35 5.19 34.96
N GLU A 528 0.69 4.81 33.86
CA GLU A 528 1.37 4.35 32.66
C GLU A 528 1.99 5.55 31.91
N PHE A 529 3.17 5.31 31.32
CA PHE A 529 3.76 6.17 30.31
C PHE A 529 3.72 5.47 28.96
N TYR A 530 3.02 6.07 28.00
CA TYR A 530 3.09 5.69 26.60
C TYR A 530 4.18 6.49 25.92
N VAL A 531 5.07 5.85 25.16
CA VAL A 531 6.17 6.50 24.44
C VAL A 531 6.07 6.19 22.96
N GLY A 532 5.94 7.23 22.14
CA GLY A 532 5.78 7.14 20.69
C GLY A 532 4.46 7.73 20.19
N ALA A 533 4.04 7.37 18.96
CA ALA A 533 2.78 7.82 18.39
C ALA A 533 1.57 7.38 19.23
N LEU A 534 0.55 8.24 19.32
CA LEU A 534 -0.71 7.90 19.97
C LEU A 534 -1.53 6.99 19.05
N ILE A 535 -1.37 5.69 19.22
CA ILE A 535 -2.04 4.65 18.45
C ILE A 535 -3.18 4.09 19.30
N ALA A 536 -4.26 3.61 18.66
CA ALA A 536 -5.39 3.02 19.37
C ALA A 536 -4.98 1.79 20.20
N GLU A 537 -5.52 1.64 21.41
CA GLU A 537 -5.21 0.57 22.38
C GLU A 537 -5.23 -0.88 21.86
N THR A 538 -5.83 -1.13 20.71
CA THR A 538 -5.91 -2.46 20.10
C THR A 538 -4.66 -2.84 19.32
N ASN A 539 -3.71 -1.94 19.24
CA ASN A 539 -2.52 -2.17 18.45
C ASN A 539 -1.44 -2.85 19.28
N THR A 540 -0.80 -3.88 18.72
CA THR A 540 0.41 -4.51 19.28
C THR A 540 1.60 -3.55 19.36
N GLU A 541 1.40 -2.29 18.94
CA GLU A 541 2.40 -1.22 18.91
C GLU A 541 2.30 -0.25 20.10
N ASP A 542 1.29 -0.39 20.99
CA ASP A 542 1.22 0.40 22.21
C ASP A 542 2.47 0.16 23.06
N ARG A 543 3.19 1.24 23.38
CA ARG A 543 4.49 1.18 24.03
C ARG A 543 4.46 1.78 25.42
N CYS A 544 4.19 0.93 26.41
CA CYS A 544 4.34 1.29 27.81
C CYS A 544 5.78 1.23 28.24
N LEU A 545 6.25 2.31 28.87
CA LEU A 545 7.52 2.31 29.59
C LEU A 545 7.45 1.28 30.72
N THR A 546 8.39 0.34 30.72
CA THR A 546 8.35 -0.84 31.56
C THR A 546 9.67 -1.01 32.31
N ASP A 547 9.57 -1.30 33.60
CA ASP A 547 10.67 -1.81 34.39
C ASP A 547 10.58 -3.35 34.40
N PRO A 548 11.54 -4.09 33.81
CA PRO A 548 11.51 -5.55 33.77
C PRO A 548 11.81 -6.20 35.14
N GLY A 549 12.07 -5.42 36.20
CA GLY A 549 12.41 -5.91 37.55
C GLY A 549 13.83 -6.43 37.71
N LYS A 550 14.60 -6.50 36.64
CA LYS A 550 16.00 -6.95 36.61
C LYS A 550 16.81 -6.16 35.58
N GLY A 551 18.13 -6.08 35.80
CA GLY A 551 19.00 -5.24 34.96
C GLY A 551 18.72 -3.75 35.15
N GLU A 552 19.42 -2.91 34.40
CA GLU A 552 19.32 -1.45 34.48
C GLU A 552 18.64 -0.82 33.27
N THR A 553 18.28 -1.60 32.26
CA THR A 553 17.71 -1.10 31.00
C THR A 553 16.19 -1.10 31.06
N PRO A 554 15.52 0.06 30.92
CA PRO A 554 14.07 0.11 30.73
C PRO A 554 13.68 -0.48 29.37
N THR A 555 12.44 -0.97 29.26
CA THR A 555 11.89 -1.46 27.99
C THR A 555 10.59 -0.76 27.63
N LEU A 556 10.19 -0.86 26.36
CA LEU A 556 8.89 -0.44 25.85
C LEU A 556 8.14 -1.68 25.37
N GLU A 557 7.09 -2.03 26.10
CA GLU A 557 6.31 -3.24 25.83
C GLU A 557 4.88 -2.90 25.44
N PRO A 558 4.19 -3.75 24.67
CA PRO A 558 2.75 -3.61 24.50
C PRO A 558 2.07 -3.62 25.89
N CYS A 559 1.33 -2.55 26.23
CA CYS A 559 0.82 -2.32 27.58
C CYS A 559 0.02 -3.50 28.14
N SER A 560 -0.92 -4.02 27.35
CA SER A 560 -1.76 -5.17 27.75
C SER A 560 -0.95 -6.45 27.95
N LYS A 561 0.11 -6.66 27.15
CA LYS A 561 1.00 -7.82 27.25
C LYS A 561 1.93 -7.69 28.45
N ALA A 562 2.47 -6.50 28.70
CA ALA A 562 3.31 -6.21 29.86
C ALA A 562 2.57 -6.49 31.17
N ALA A 563 1.34 -5.99 31.32
CA ALA A 563 0.51 -6.22 32.47
C ALA A 563 0.23 -7.73 32.70
N LYS A 564 -0.12 -8.48 31.65
CA LYS A 564 -0.34 -9.94 31.72
C LYS A 564 0.91 -10.72 32.12
N ASN A 565 2.07 -10.26 31.71
CA ASN A 565 3.37 -10.90 31.99
C ASN A 565 3.94 -10.49 33.36
N GLY A 566 3.21 -9.69 34.15
CA GLY A 566 3.66 -9.23 35.46
C GLY A 566 4.82 -8.22 35.42
N LEU A 567 5.03 -7.55 34.29
CA LEU A 567 6.01 -6.50 34.15
C LEU A 567 5.51 -5.20 34.77
N HIS A 568 6.43 -4.36 35.23
CA HIS A 568 6.09 -3.18 36.04
C HIS A 568 5.94 -1.94 35.17
N ILE A 569 4.69 -1.60 34.80
CA ILE A 569 4.35 -0.48 33.89
C ILE A 569 3.82 0.74 34.63
N TYR A 570 3.61 0.69 35.96
CA TYR A 570 3.02 1.79 36.73
C TYR A 570 4.09 2.61 37.44
N TRP A 571 4.05 3.90 37.20
CA TRP A 571 5.01 4.87 37.67
C TRP A 571 4.35 6.01 38.44
N ASP A 572 4.99 6.47 39.49
CA ASP A 572 4.64 7.70 40.17
C ASP A 572 5.49 8.84 39.59
N PHE A 573 4.82 9.82 39.02
CA PHE A 573 5.45 11.02 38.46
C PHE A 573 4.73 12.27 38.95
N LYS A 574 5.41 13.01 39.80
CA LYS A 574 5.01 14.38 40.10
C LYS A 574 5.68 15.32 39.09
N LEU A 575 4.88 16.17 38.45
CA LEU A 575 5.35 17.07 37.41
C LEU A 575 6.56 17.89 37.91
N GLY A 576 7.71 17.78 37.26
CA GLY A 576 8.96 18.34 37.71
C GLY A 576 9.62 17.57 38.85
N GLY A 577 9.40 16.28 38.96
CA GLY A 577 9.99 15.35 39.91
C GLY A 577 10.64 14.12 39.29
N ALA A 578 11.02 13.17 40.12
CA ALA A 578 11.51 11.86 39.68
C ALA A 578 10.37 11.03 39.09
N ILE A 579 10.71 10.14 38.16
CA ILE A 579 9.83 9.07 37.66
C ILE A 579 10.18 7.79 38.40
N VAL A 580 9.32 7.36 39.33
CA VAL A 580 9.57 6.23 40.24
C VAL A 580 8.65 5.07 39.90
N ASN A 581 9.19 3.90 39.65
CA ASN A 581 8.38 2.70 39.45
C ASN A 581 7.70 2.29 40.77
N ARG A 582 6.38 2.05 40.73
CA ARG A 582 5.59 1.74 41.93
C ARG A 582 5.99 0.43 42.60
N ALA A 583 6.34 -0.59 41.83
CA ALA A 583 6.66 -1.91 42.34
C ALA A 583 8.13 -2.01 42.78
N THR A 584 9.06 -1.65 41.91
CA THR A 584 10.49 -1.84 42.12
C THR A 584 11.15 -0.72 42.93
N LYS A 585 10.48 0.43 43.07
CA LYS A 585 11.00 1.65 43.67
C LYS A 585 12.25 2.23 43.00
N ARG A 586 12.58 1.74 41.80
CA ARG A 586 13.65 2.29 40.97
C ARG A 586 13.18 3.53 40.20
N CYS A 587 14.11 4.42 39.92
CA CYS A 587 13.86 5.60 39.11
C CYS A 587 14.31 5.40 37.66
N LEU A 588 13.53 5.98 36.75
CA LEU A 588 14.02 6.23 35.39
C LEU A 588 14.94 7.45 35.44
N GLU A 589 16.20 7.26 35.11
CA GLU A 589 17.22 8.30 35.11
C GLU A 589 18.10 8.23 33.87
N LEU A 590 19.03 9.14 33.71
CA LEU A 590 20.01 9.17 32.63
C LEU A 590 21.40 8.87 33.19
N GLN A 591 22.15 8.06 32.48
CA GLN A 591 23.56 7.79 32.73
C GLN A 591 24.34 7.92 31.42
N LYS A 592 25.61 8.34 31.48
CA LYS A 592 26.50 8.29 30.30
C LYS A 592 27.02 6.88 30.10
N ASP A 593 26.89 6.39 28.88
CA ASP A 593 27.49 5.14 28.47
C ASP A 593 29.01 5.29 28.24
N VAL A 594 29.66 4.20 27.78
CA VAL A 594 31.12 4.19 27.48
C VAL A 594 31.52 5.17 26.37
N SER A 595 30.59 5.61 25.54
CA SER A 595 30.82 6.61 24.47
C SER A 595 30.63 8.03 24.97
N GLY A 596 30.15 8.24 26.21
CA GLY A 596 29.80 9.54 26.77
C GLY A 596 28.40 10.02 26.40
N THR A 597 27.58 9.17 25.73
CA THR A 597 26.20 9.47 25.33
C THR A 597 25.25 9.14 26.49
N TYR A 598 24.25 10.00 26.72
CA TYR A 598 23.22 9.71 27.70
C TYR A 598 22.32 8.56 27.25
N VAL A 599 22.04 7.62 28.15
CA VAL A 599 21.11 6.50 27.96
C VAL A 599 20.15 6.42 29.16
N PRO A 600 18.87 6.04 28.95
CA PRO A 600 17.93 5.80 30.04
C PRO A 600 18.33 4.56 30.84
N VAL A 601 18.32 4.70 32.17
CA VAL A 601 18.64 3.60 33.11
C VAL A 601 17.63 3.52 34.24
N LEU A 602 17.52 2.33 34.83
CA LEU A 602 16.72 2.03 36.02
C LEU A 602 17.64 1.80 37.21
N GLN A 603 17.64 2.74 38.14
CA GLN A 603 18.54 2.68 39.30
C GLN A 603 17.88 3.24 40.57
N THR A 604 18.60 3.22 41.69
CA THR A 604 18.22 3.95 42.90
C THR A 604 18.11 5.44 42.59
N CYS A 605 17.01 6.05 43.01
CA CYS A 605 16.71 7.45 42.73
C CYS A 605 17.80 8.39 43.19
N THR A 606 18.22 9.31 42.33
CA THR A 606 19.13 10.40 42.64
C THR A 606 18.36 11.72 42.72
N THR A 607 19.00 12.83 42.37
CA THR A 607 18.38 14.17 42.32
C THR A 607 17.90 14.54 40.93
N GLN A 608 17.91 13.59 39.97
CA GLN A 608 17.46 13.85 38.61
C GLN A 608 15.95 14.11 38.55
N VAL A 609 15.57 15.06 37.74
CA VAL A 609 14.18 15.51 37.59
C VAL A 609 13.78 15.48 36.13
N TRP A 610 12.58 14.99 35.88
CA TRP A 610 11.98 15.00 34.56
C TRP A 610 10.89 16.06 34.41
N LYS A 611 10.76 16.59 33.21
CA LYS A 611 9.74 17.60 32.87
C LYS A 611 8.98 17.11 31.63
N ILE A 612 7.65 17.07 31.76
CA ILE A 612 6.76 16.84 30.62
C ILE A 612 6.28 18.19 30.07
N GLN A 613 6.15 18.30 28.75
CA GLN A 613 5.91 19.57 28.07
C GLN A 613 4.56 20.22 28.44
N HIS A 614 3.48 19.43 28.44
CA HIS A 614 2.12 19.89 28.69
C HIS A 614 1.46 19.08 29.80
N THR A 615 0.58 19.72 30.56
CA THR A 615 -0.19 19.10 31.64
C THR A 615 -1.67 19.40 31.48
N ILE A 616 -2.50 18.44 31.78
CA ILE A 616 -3.96 18.56 31.73
C ILE A 616 -4.48 18.45 33.16
N ARG A 617 -5.15 19.48 33.66
CA ARG A 617 -5.62 19.51 35.05
C ARG A 617 -6.97 18.83 35.25
N ASN A 618 -7.83 18.75 34.22
CA ASN A 618 -9.23 18.34 34.30
C ASN A 618 -9.63 17.27 33.24
N TRP A 619 -8.70 16.44 32.81
CA TRP A 619 -9.01 15.38 31.84
C TRP A 619 -9.71 14.22 32.53
N GLY A 620 -10.94 13.87 32.11
CA GLY A 620 -11.66 12.69 32.58
C GLY A 620 -12.48 12.89 33.86
N SER A 621 -12.90 14.09 34.18
CA SER A 621 -13.87 14.38 35.25
C SER A 621 -15.34 14.36 34.78
N ASN A 622 -15.65 13.61 33.69
CA ASN A 622 -17.05 13.35 33.28
C ASN A 622 -17.34 11.86 33.27
#